data_4668d9ddb104715c23aea887a01d5d12
#
_entry.id   4668d9ddb104715c23aea887a01d5d12
#
_cell.length_a   1.000
_cell.length_b   1.000
_cell.length_c   1.000
_cell.angle_alpha   90.00
_cell.angle_beta   90.00
_cell.angle_gamma   90.00
#
_symmetry.space_group_name_H-M   'P 1'
#
loop_
_entity.id
_entity.type
_entity.pdbx_description
1 polymer ?
#
loop_
_entity_poly.entity_id
_entity_poly.type
_entity_poly.pdbx_seq_one_letter_code
_entity_poly.pdbx_strand_id
1 'polypeptide(L)'
;MPVQGGTGAGGLGGELPSELGSGIDQQSGIDTDGPPTDGGSGMASGPAKFVQEGGSIDYTPGADVLVGAVVVQADLIGVTQAPIKVGQLGSLAVTGVFDFNKAVGAGSAIPAGTLTYWDAAAQNATKNAAAGANKLIGKAVKATVDADTIVRVRLQQ
;
A
#
# COMPACT_ATOMS: atom_id res chain seq x y z
N MET A 1 39.09 67.39 62.71
CA MET A 1 37.94 67.27 62.73
C MET A 1 37.39 66.64 61.70
N PRO A 2 36.54 66.08 61.64
CA PRO A 2 36.12 64.94 61.02
C PRO A 2 35.21 65.03 60.08
N VAL A 3 34.93 64.15 59.46
CA VAL A 3 33.99 63.78 58.93
C VAL A 3 33.74 63.19 57.99
N GLN A 4 33.11 62.55 57.56
CA GLN A 4 32.30 61.86 57.31
C GLN A 4 31.77 61.64 56.39
N GLY A 5 31.49 60.93 55.82
CA GLY A 5 30.82 60.17 55.76
C GLY A 5 30.04 59.76 54.76
N GLY A 6 29.68 59.14 54.33
CA GLY A 6 28.87 58.88 53.60
C GLY A 6 28.61 57.82 52.91
N THR A 7 28.07 57.42 52.71
CA THR A 7 27.14 56.91 52.54
C THR A 7 26.75 56.49 51.39
N GLY A 8 26.69 55.65 51.00
CA GLY A 8 26.37 54.98 50.54
C GLY A 8 25.28 54.43 49.95
N ALA A 9 24.93 54.52 49.30
CA ALA A 9 24.01 54.20 48.83
C ALA A 9 23.78 53.13 48.14
N GLY A 10 23.35 52.68 48.30
CA GLY A 10 22.68 51.89 47.98
C GLY A 10 22.42 51.29 46.77
N GLY A 11 22.61 50.54 46.56
CA GLY A 11 22.40 49.99 45.51
C GLY A 11 21.29 49.25 45.21
N LEU A 12 20.85 49.42 44.89
CA LEU A 12 19.85 49.18 44.65
C LEU A 12 19.43 48.49 43.72
N GLY A 13 19.32 48.19 43.39
CA GLY A 13 18.62 47.85 42.52
C GLY A 13 18.72 46.81 41.73
N GLY A 14 19.42 46.31 41.62
CA GLY A 14 19.55 45.45 40.66
C GLY A 14 18.57 44.40 40.53
N GLU A 15 17.99 44.15 41.44
CA GLU A 15 17.23 43.05 41.36
C GLU A 15 16.22 43.02 40.36
N LEU A 16 15.84 44.02 39.96
CA LEU A 16 14.80 43.99 39.09
C LEU A 16 14.99 43.10 37.99
N PRO A 17 15.94 43.04 37.46
CA PRO A 17 16.07 42.26 36.29
C PRO A 17 15.63 40.89 36.44
N SER A 18 15.80 40.47 37.53
CA SER A 18 15.52 39.11 37.63
C SER A 18 14.16 38.75 37.22
N GLU A 19 13.34 39.50 37.56
CA GLU A 19 12.06 39.03 37.27
C GLU A 19 11.86 38.99 35.87
N LEU A 20 12.49 39.74 35.20
CA LEU A 20 12.24 39.71 33.86
C LEU A 20 12.57 38.42 33.34
N GLY A 21 13.61 37.97 33.63
CA GLY A 21 13.98 36.76 33.03
C GLY A 21 13.00 35.72 33.29
N SER A 22 12.54 35.74 34.39
CA SER A 22 11.68 34.66 34.67
C SER A 22 10.48 34.70 33.78
N GLY A 23 10.09 35.83 33.57
CA GLY A 23 8.89 35.83 32.81
C GLY A 23 9.07 35.15 31.50
N ILE A 24 10.14 35.34 30.98
CA ILE A 24 10.31 34.82 29.75
C ILE A 24 10.22 33.37 29.75
N ASP A 25 10.68 32.87 30.69
CA ASP A 25 10.70 31.49 30.65
C ASP A 25 9.48 30.88 30.33
N GLN A 26 8.52 31.49 30.59
CA GLN A 26 7.40 30.87 30.36
C GLN A 26 7.25 30.41 29.06
N GLN A 27 7.61 31.11 28.21
CA GLN A 27 7.33 30.70 26.95
C GLN A 27 8.03 29.55 26.67
N SER A 28 8.99 29.32 27.24
CA SER A 28 9.68 28.20 26.83
C SER A 28 8.81 27.02 26.91
N GLY A 29 8.00 27.06 27.76
CA GLY A 29 7.22 25.90 27.87
C GLY A 29 6.56 25.55 26.63
N ILE A 30 6.40 26.45 25.89
CA ILE A 30 5.66 26.19 24.79
C ILE A 30 6.32 25.30 23.90
N ASP A 31 7.44 25.53 23.76
CA ASP A 31 8.01 24.84 22.75
C ASP A 31 8.06 23.48 23.01
N THR A 32 8.02 23.24 24.06
CA THR A 32 8.15 21.96 24.36
C THR A 32 7.33 21.15 23.65
N ASP A 33 6.54 21.62 23.07
CA ASP A 33 5.75 20.84 22.49
C ASP A 33 6.31 20.09 21.62
N GLY A 34 7.13 19.79 21.37
CA GLY A 34 7.57 18.91 20.54
C GLY A 34 6.55 18.53 19.56
N PRO A 35 6.84 17.68 18.73
CA PRO A 35 5.92 17.26 17.76
C PRO A 35 4.80 16.59 18.44
N PRO A 36 3.72 16.84 18.06
CA PRO A 36 2.57 16.27 18.63
C PRO A 36 2.69 14.81 18.46
N THR A 37 2.75 14.18 19.47
CA THR A 37 2.78 12.80 19.37
C THR A 37 1.44 12.44 19.08
N ASP A 38 1.17 12.59 18.02
CA ASP A 38 -0.05 12.30 17.61
C ASP A 38 -0.73 11.25 18.20
N GLY A 39 -0.14 10.38 18.46
CA GLY A 39 -0.85 9.34 18.91
C GLY A 39 -1.92 9.71 19.80
N GLY A 40 -1.65 10.61 20.52
CA GLY A 40 -2.63 10.77 21.46
C GLY A 40 -3.74 11.57 21.03
N SER A 41 -3.64 12.17 20.05
CA SER A 41 -4.59 13.11 19.82
C SER A 41 -5.94 12.62 19.85
N GLY A 42 -6.18 11.50 20.07
CA GLY A 42 -7.53 11.16 20.16
C GLY A 42 -8.28 11.19 18.86
N MET A 43 -7.61 11.28 17.82
CA MET A 43 -8.31 11.16 16.58
C MET A 43 -8.72 9.74 16.43
N ALA A 44 -9.98 9.51 16.40
CA ALA A 44 -10.47 8.18 16.18
C ALA A 44 -10.05 7.76 14.78
N SER A 45 -9.39 6.65 14.67
CA SER A 45 -9.10 6.12 13.35
C SER A 45 -10.35 5.44 12.83
N GLY A 46 -10.60 5.59 11.57
CA GLY A 46 -11.70 4.93 10.92
C GLY A 46 -11.52 3.40 10.89
N PRO A 47 -12.50 2.71 10.41
CA PRO A 47 -12.49 1.25 10.38
C PRO A 47 -11.50 0.67 9.38
N ALA A 48 -10.89 1.47 8.56
CA ALA A 48 -9.92 1.01 7.57
C ALA A 48 -8.57 1.67 7.82
N LYS A 49 -7.52 0.89 7.63
CA LYS A 49 -6.15 1.36 7.79
C LYS A 49 -5.39 1.00 6.53
N PHE A 50 -4.66 1.95 6.01
CA PHE A 50 -3.78 1.69 4.86
C PHE A 50 -2.66 0.75 5.28
N VAL A 51 -2.41 -0.26 4.47
CA VAL A 51 -1.37 -1.25 4.75
C VAL A 51 -0.25 -1.16 3.71
N GLN A 52 -0.60 -1.16 2.44
CA GLN A 52 0.38 -1.17 1.35
C GLN A 52 -0.27 -0.80 0.02
N GLU A 53 0.57 -0.48 -0.96
CA GLU A 53 0.11 -0.28 -2.31
C GLU A 53 -0.40 -1.60 -2.86
N GLY A 54 -1.52 -1.58 -3.54
CA GLY A 54 -2.20 -2.79 -3.99
C GLY A 54 -1.69 -3.40 -5.29
N GLY A 55 -0.47 -3.13 -5.69
CA GLY A 55 0.07 -3.73 -6.91
C GLY A 55 0.44 -5.20 -6.75
N SER A 56 0.80 -5.59 -5.56
CA SER A 56 1.09 -6.96 -5.18
C SER A 56 0.57 -7.20 -3.78
N ILE A 57 0.24 -8.43 -3.49
CA ILE A 57 -0.22 -8.83 -2.16
C ILE A 57 0.62 -9.99 -1.66
N ASP A 58 0.67 -10.13 -0.36
CA ASP A 58 1.39 -11.22 0.30
C ASP A 58 0.65 -12.53 0.09
N TYR A 59 1.40 -13.59 -0.13
CA TYR A 59 0.83 -14.91 -0.36
C TYR A 59 1.74 -16.01 0.18
N THR A 60 1.17 -16.93 0.94
CA THR A 60 1.87 -18.12 1.44
C THR A 60 1.18 -19.35 0.87
N PRO A 61 1.79 -20.08 -0.04
CA PRO A 61 1.16 -21.20 -0.70
C PRO A 61 1.15 -22.47 0.13
N GLY A 62 0.16 -23.32 -0.09
CA GLY A 62 0.09 -24.65 0.51
C GLY A 62 0.87 -25.71 -0.28
N ALA A 63 1.43 -25.35 -1.42
CA ALA A 63 2.24 -26.22 -2.26
C ALA A 63 3.21 -25.33 -3.05
N ASP A 64 4.26 -25.91 -3.61
CA ASP A 64 5.22 -25.14 -4.40
C ASP A 64 4.54 -24.51 -5.61
N VAL A 65 4.79 -23.26 -5.85
CA VAL A 65 4.22 -22.50 -6.95
C VAL A 65 5.32 -21.98 -7.85
N LEU A 66 5.16 -22.16 -9.14
CA LEU A 66 6.16 -21.73 -10.13
C LEU A 66 5.94 -20.26 -10.48
N VAL A 67 6.96 -19.67 -11.08
CA VAL A 67 6.85 -18.32 -11.63
C VAL A 67 5.81 -18.31 -12.75
N GLY A 68 5.00 -17.29 -12.81
CA GLY A 68 3.96 -17.18 -13.83
C GLY A 68 2.71 -17.99 -13.54
N ALA A 69 2.62 -18.61 -12.39
CA ALA A 69 1.43 -19.36 -12.03
C ALA A 69 0.28 -18.41 -11.71
N VAL A 70 -0.89 -18.78 -12.15
CA VAL A 70 -2.10 -18.02 -11.84
C VAL A 70 -2.73 -18.63 -10.59
N VAL A 71 -2.80 -17.83 -9.55
CA VAL A 71 -3.35 -18.25 -8.27
C VAL A 71 -4.72 -17.62 -8.10
N VAL A 72 -5.70 -18.44 -7.76
CA VAL A 72 -7.07 -17.99 -7.53
C VAL A 72 -7.37 -18.09 -6.04
N GLN A 73 -7.71 -16.97 -5.44
CA GLN A 73 -8.13 -16.90 -4.04
C GLN A 73 -9.57 -16.41 -4.03
N ALA A 74 -10.51 -17.30 -4.02
CA ALA A 74 -11.93 -17.00 -4.19
C ALA A 74 -12.18 -16.22 -5.49
N ASP A 75 -12.40 -14.94 -5.41
CA ASP A 75 -12.63 -14.12 -6.59
C ASP A 75 -11.40 -13.31 -6.99
N LEU A 76 -10.35 -13.33 -6.19
CA LEU A 76 -9.13 -12.59 -6.47
C LEU A 76 -8.16 -13.45 -7.27
N ILE A 77 -7.64 -12.92 -8.34
CA ILE A 77 -6.62 -13.58 -9.15
C ILE A 77 -5.30 -12.83 -9.02
N GLY A 78 -4.24 -13.57 -8.81
CA GLY A 78 -2.89 -13.03 -8.82
C GLY A 78 -1.95 -13.89 -9.62
N VAL A 79 -0.86 -13.31 -10.06
CA VAL A 79 0.17 -13.99 -10.84
C VAL A 79 1.48 -13.94 -10.07
N THR A 80 2.14 -15.08 -9.94
CA THR A 80 3.43 -15.13 -9.26
C THR A 80 4.52 -14.59 -10.18
N GLN A 81 5.36 -13.73 -9.65
CA GLN A 81 6.50 -13.18 -10.39
C GLN A 81 7.81 -13.92 -10.09
N ALA A 82 7.80 -14.78 -9.11
CA ALA A 82 8.93 -15.62 -8.71
C ALA A 82 8.40 -16.94 -8.17
N PRO A 83 9.19 -18.00 -8.17
CA PRO A 83 8.73 -19.25 -7.57
C PRO A 83 8.60 -19.10 -6.05
N ILE A 84 7.57 -19.66 -5.48
CA ILE A 84 7.34 -19.59 -4.05
C ILE A 84 7.23 -21.01 -3.51
N LYS A 85 8.03 -21.34 -2.51
CA LYS A 85 7.99 -22.65 -1.89
C LYS A 85 6.84 -22.75 -0.90
N VAL A 86 6.38 -23.96 -0.70
CA VAL A 86 5.30 -24.22 0.25
C VAL A 86 5.64 -23.65 1.62
N GLY A 87 4.70 -22.95 2.19
CA GLY A 87 4.85 -22.35 3.51
C GLY A 87 5.73 -21.11 3.56
N GLN A 88 6.33 -20.68 2.46
CA GLN A 88 7.13 -19.46 2.44
C GLN A 88 6.28 -18.27 2.01
N LEU A 89 6.59 -17.13 2.56
CA LEU A 89 5.93 -15.90 2.17
C LEU A 89 6.49 -15.42 0.85
N GLY A 90 5.62 -15.20 -0.10
CA GLY A 90 5.94 -14.60 -1.40
C GLY A 90 4.92 -13.54 -1.75
N SER A 91 4.83 -13.19 -3.01
CA SER A 91 3.89 -12.17 -3.46
C SER A 91 3.19 -12.55 -4.75
N LEU A 92 1.96 -12.12 -4.88
CA LEU A 92 1.18 -12.21 -6.09
C LEU A 92 0.97 -10.83 -6.67
N ALA A 93 1.26 -10.65 -7.94
CA ALA A 93 0.90 -9.44 -8.64
C ALA A 93 -0.60 -9.48 -8.93
N VAL A 94 -1.32 -8.46 -8.51
CA VAL A 94 -2.77 -8.35 -8.73
C VAL A 94 -3.12 -7.21 -9.67
N THR A 95 -2.12 -6.51 -10.18
CA THR A 95 -2.27 -5.49 -11.20
C THR A 95 -1.15 -5.66 -12.22
N GLY A 96 -1.32 -5.11 -13.39
CA GLY A 96 -0.31 -5.17 -14.43
C GLY A 96 -0.86 -5.79 -15.71
N VAL A 97 -0.01 -5.97 -16.68
CA VAL A 97 -0.35 -6.56 -17.98
C VAL A 97 0.44 -7.85 -18.13
N PHE A 98 -0.27 -8.93 -18.37
CA PHE A 98 0.35 -10.24 -18.47
C PHE A 98 -0.16 -10.99 -19.69
N ASP A 99 0.64 -11.90 -20.19
CA ASP A 99 0.27 -12.80 -21.27
C ASP A 99 -0.20 -14.13 -20.65
N PHE A 100 -1.42 -14.50 -20.95
CA PHE A 100 -2.02 -15.74 -20.45
C PHE A 100 -2.20 -16.72 -21.59
N ASN A 101 -2.07 -18.01 -21.27
CA ASN A 101 -2.46 -19.05 -22.22
C ASN A 101 -3.94 -18.85 -22.54
N LYS A 102 -4.31 -19.05 -23.79
CA LYS A 102 -5.65 -18.83 -24.26
C LYS A 102 -6.19 -20.11 -24.86
N ALA A 103 -7.46 -20.35 -24.66
CA ALA A 103 -8.15 -21.43 -25.34
C ALA A 103 -8.13 -21.21 -26.86
N VAL A 104 -7.94 -22.26 -27.61
CA VAL A 104 -7.94 -22.23 -29.07
C VAL A 104 -9.20 -22.91 -29.60
N GLY A 105 -9.54 -22.63 -30.83
CA GLY A 105 -10.68 -23.24 -31.49
C GLY A 105 -11.76 -22.23 -31.86
N ALA A 106 -12.73 -22.70 -32.63
CA ALA A 106 -13.76 -21.83 -33.17
C ALA A 106 -14.50 -21.07 -32.08
N GLY A 107 -14.57 -19.77 -32.23
CA GLY A 107 -15.26 -18.91 -31.29
C GLY A 107 -14.40 -18.50 -30.09
N SER A 108 -13.12 -18.86 -30.05
CA SER A 108 -12.23 -18.49 -28.93
C SER A 108 -11.53 -17.14 -29.11
N ALA A 109 -11.74 -16.47 -30.21
CA ALA A 109 -11.19 -15.13 -30.43
C ALA A 109 -11.65 -14.18 -29.33
N ILE A 110 -10.75 -13.35 -28.85
CA ILE A 110 -11.02 -12.38 -27.80
C ILE A 110 -10.72 -10.98 -28.36
N PRO A 111 -11.71 -10.13 -28.56
CA PRO A 111 -11.47 -8.76 -29.01
C PRO A 111 -10.79 -7.92 -27.94
N ALA A 112 -10.07 -6.91 -28.33
CA ALA A 112 -9.49 -5.96 -27.38
C ALA A 112 -10.59 -5.28 -26.56
N GLY A 113 -10.32 -5.07 -25.28
CA GLY A 113 -11.28 -4.47 -24.36
C GLY A 113 -12.29 -5.44 -23.76
N THR A 114 -12.31 -6.69 -24.21
CA THR A 114 -13.25 -7.69 -23.71
C THR A 114 -12.84 -8.19 -22.34
N LEU A 115 -13.82 -8.46 -21.49
CA LEU A 115 -13.57 -9.10 -20.20
C LEU A 115 -13.04 -10.51 -20.44
N THR A 116 -12.03 -10.86 -19.70
CA THR A 116 -11.33 -12.13 -19.82
C THR A 116 -11.33 -12.83 -18.47
N TYR A 117 -11.60 -14.10 -18.49
CA TYR A 117 -11.76 -14.94 -17.29
C TYR A 117 -10.74 -16.06 -17.29
N TRP A 118 -10.40 -16.54 -16.12
CA TRP A 118 -9.49 -17.67 -15.94
C TRP A 118 -10.28 -18.95 -15.76
N ASP A 119 -10.05 -19.90 -16.62
CA ASP A 119 -10.57 -21.25 -16.48
C ASP A 119 -9.52 -22.07 -15.74
N ALA A 120 -9.76 -22.34 -14.47
CA ALA A 120 -8.79 -23.06 -13.66
C ALA A 120 -8.67 -24.52 -14.03
N ALA A 121 -9.70 -25.11 -14.61
CA ALA A 121 -9.66 -26.50 -15.01
C ALA A 121 -8.86 -26.69 -16.30
N ALA A 122 -9.02 -25.77 -17.23
CA ALA A 122 -8.32 -25.82 -18.50
C ALA A 122 -6.98 -25.07 -18.45
N GLN A 123 -6.70 -24.34 -17.38
CA GLN A 123 -5.50 -23.53 -17.19
C GLN A 123 -5.30 -22.56 -18.36
N ASN A 124 -6.34 -21.87 -18.74
CA ASN A 124 -6.28 -20.89 -19.81
C ASN A 124 -7.26 -19.73 -19.61
N ALA A 125 -7.04 -18.67 -20.34
CA ALA A 125 -7.88 -17.51 -20.34
C ALA A 125 -8.97 -17.63 -21.42
N THR A 126 -10.15 -17.19 -21.11
CA THR A 126 -11.31 -17.29 -21.99
C THR A 126 -12.20 -16.06 -21.83
N LYS A 127 -13.07 -15.80 -22.80
CA LYS A 127 -14.08 -14.76 -22.68
C LYS A 127 -15.37 -15.28 -22.01
N ASN A 128 -15.41 -16.54 -21.65
CA ASN A 128 -16.59 -17.15 -21.06
C ASN A 128 -16.49 -17.16 -19.54
N ALA A 129 -17.46 -16.56 -18.89
CA ALA A 129 -17.53 -16.53 -17.44
C ALA A 129 -18.00 -17.84 -16.85
N ALA A 130 -18.56 -18.75 -17.66
CA ALA A 130 -19.10 -20.05 -17.25
C ALA A 130 -20.01 -19.91 -16.01
N ALA A 131 -20.93 -18.98 -16.06
CA ALA A 131 -21.88 -18.70 -14.97
C ALA A 131 -21.16 -18.42 -13.62
N GLY A 132 -19.98 -17.85 -13.67
CA GLY A 132 -19.23 -17.49 -12.47
C GLY A 132 -18.22 -18.55 -12.03
N ALA A 133 -18.14 -19.67 -12.72
CA ALA A 133 -17.12 -20.67 -12.41
C ALA A 133 -15.73 -20.17 -12.78
N ASN A 134 -15.63 -19.46 -13.88
CA ASN A 134 -14.37 -18.84 -14.29
C ASN A 134 -14.25 -17.48 -13.63
N LYS A 135 -13.08 -17.18 -13.11
CA LYS A 135 -12.85 -15.95 -12.35
C LYS A 135 -12.32 -14.85 -13.24
N LEU A 136 -12.77 -13.63 -13.00
CA LEU A 136 -12.38 -12.49 -13.81
C LEU A 136 -10.89 -12.20 -13.66
N ILE A 137 -10.18 -12.14 -14.78
CA ILE A 137 -8.78 -11.71 -14.81
C ILE A 137 -8.73 -10.19 -15.01
N GLY A 138 -9.47 -9.70 -15.98
CA GLY A 138 -9.43 -8.30 -16.37
C GLY A 138 -9.88 -8.11 -17.80
N LYS A 139 -9.20 -7.25 -18.54
CA LYS A 139 -9.56 -6.94 -19.92
C LYS A 139 -8.42 -7.21 -20.86
N ALA A 140 -8.74 -7.82 -22.00
CA ALA A 140 -7.76 -8.03 -23.06
C ALA A 140 -7.31 -6.67 -23.61
N VAL A 141 -6.02 -6.49 -23.72
CA VAL A 141 -5.46 -5.23 -24.26
C VAL A 141 -5.13 -5.34 -25.76
N LYS A 142 -5.17 -6.52 -26.30
CA LYS A 142 -4.93 -6.77 -27.72
C LYS A 142 -5.91 -7.82 -28.19
N ALA A 143 -6.44 -7.63 -29.38
CA ALA A 143 -7.34 -8.61 -29.97
C ALA A 143 -6.57 -9.88 -30.35
N THR A 144 -7.24 -11.02 -30.24
CA THR A 144 -6.72 -12.33 -30.64
C THR A 144 -7.70 -13.00 -31.61
N VAL A 145 -7.18 -13.89 -32.43
CA VAL A 145 -7.98 -14.75 -33.28
C VAL A 145 -8.12 -16.14 -32.68
N ASP A 146 -8.95 -16.97 -33.26
CA ASP A 146 -9.24 -18.30 -32.75
C ASP A 146 -8.00 -19.21 -32.61
N ALA A 147 -7.04 -19.03 -33.49
CA ALA A 147 -5.83 -19.84 -33.51
C ALA A 147 -4.74 -19.39 -32.54
N ASP A 148 -4.89 -18.19 -31.98
CA ASP A 148 -3.89 -17.69 -31.05
C ASP A 148 -3.91 -18.49 -29.75
N THR A 149 -2.74 -18.77 -29.24
CA THR A 149 -2.58 -19.52 -27.99
C THR A 149 -2.36 -18.64 -26.79
N ILE A 150 -2.19 -17.34 -26.98
CA ILE A 150 -1.89 -16.38 -25.93
C ILE A 150 -2.78 -15.16 -26.05
N VAL A 151 -3.20 -14.64 -24.94
CA VAL A 151 -3.93 -13.37 -24.87
C VAL A 151 -3.27 -12.45 -23.85
N ARG A 152 -3.12 -11.19 -24.20
CA ARG A 152 -2.56 -10.18 -23.30
C ARG A 152 -3.67 -9.50 -22.54
N VAL A 153 -3.62 -9.57 -21.23
CA VAL A 153 -4.67 -9.07 -20.36
C VAL A 153 -4.11 -8.12 -19.32
N ARG A 154 -4.82 -7.03 -19.08
CA ARG A 154 -4.55 -6.16 -17.95
C ARG A 154 -5.37 -6.65 -16.78
N LEU A 155 -4.70 -6.99 -15.69
CA LEU A 155 -5.39 -7.41 -14.47
C LEU A 155 -6.25 -6.25 -13.95
N GLN A 156 -7.50 -6.54 -13.70
CA GLN A 156 -8.45 -5.57 -13.19
C GLN A 156 -9.64 -6.33 -12.63
N GLN A 157 -9.69 -6.44 -11.34
CA GLN A 157 -10.72 -7.19 -10.62
C GLN A 157 -11.48 -6.25 -9.69
#